data_593a3d13b7c758311c04c86b71ad5e5b
#
_entry.id   593a3d13b7c758311c04c86b71ad5e5b
#
_cell.length_a   1.000
_cell.length_b   1.000
_cell.length_c   1.000
_cell.angle_alpha   90.00
_cell.angle_beta   90.00
_cell.angle_gamma   90.00
#
_symmetry.space_group_name_H-M   'P 1'
#
loop_
_entity.id
_entity.type
_entity.pdbx_description
1 polymer ?
#
loop_
_entity_poly.entity_id
_entity_poly.type
_entity_poly.pdbx_seq_one_letter_code
_entity_poly.pdbx_strand_id
1 'polypeptide(L)'
;MNGKTALVLLSGMLSGSLCACVQSPDAAAPAAPPPPPEAAPAPAPAPVAEPTPGDQWVSIREATCERLLELSPDDRAAASLFYTGYQAARFGSRAINVAAIPDAEQWAESYCSEHPDRPAAEAFRQAYRQTLRR
;
A
#
# COMPACT_ATOMS: atom_id res chain seq x y z
N MET A 1 43.90 -2.87 -5.65
CA MET A 1 44.10 -2.94 -7.11
C MET A 1 42.81 -2.40 -7.71
N ASN A 2 42.71 -1.13 -7.94
CA ASN A 2 42.83 -0.38 -9.19
C ASN A 2 41.70 -0.67 -10.20
N GLY A 3 40.86 0.31 -10.45
CA GLY A 3 40.02 0.38 -11.63
C GLY A 3 38.90 1.41 -11.41
N LYS A 4 39.20 2.65 -11.50
CA LYS A 4 39.08 3.67 -12.56
C LYS A 4 37.64 4.00 -12.95
N THR A 5 37.14 5.10 -12.39
CA THR A 5 36.61 6.32 -13.05
C THR A 5 36.10 6.14 -14.48
N ALA A 6 34.82 6.40 -14.68
CA ALA A 6 34.29 6.95 -15.92
C ALA A 6 33.19 7.98 -15.62
N LEU A 7 33.62 9.23 -15.63
CA LEU A 7 32.79 10.43 -15.67
C LEU A 7 32.29 10.59 -17.11
N VAL A 8 31.00 10.49 -17.36
CA VAL A 8 30.40 10.89 -18.66
C VAL A 8 29.51 12.08 -18.43
N LEU A 9 30.07 13.23 -18.74
CA LEU A 9 29.36 14.47 -18.99
C LEU A 9 28.73 14.38 -20.38
N LEU A 10 27.42 14.46 -20.46
CA LEU A 10 26.72 14.76 -21.71
C LEU A 10 25.86 16.01 -21.50
N SER A 11 26.43 17.13 -21.93
CA SER A 11 25.73 18.37 -22.30
C SER A 11 24.91 18.10 -23.57
N GLY A 12 23.68 18.53 -23.62
CA GLY A 12 22.85 18.43 -24.82
C GLY A 12 21.63 19.30 -24.75
N MET A 13 21.82 20.55 -25.10
CA MET A 13 21.08 21.45 -26.00
C MET A 13 19.57 21.65 -25.77
N LEU A 14 19.29 22.87 -25.31
CA LEU A 14 18.05 23.63 -25.51
C LEU A 14 17.71 23.69 -27.01
N SER A 15 16.54 23.26 -27.37
CA SER A 15 15.86 23.61 -28.61
C SER A 15 14.51 24.21 -28.27
N GLY A 16 14.45 25.51 -28.24
CA GLY A 16 13.21 26.27 -28.18
C GLY A 16 12.44 26.14 -29.48
N SER A 17 11.22 25.59 -29.42
CA SER A 17 10.23 25.71 -30.50
C SER A 17 9.21 26.77 -30.11
N LEU A 18 9.37 27.94 -30.67
CA LEU A 18 8.34 28.98 -30.74
C LEU A 18 7.24 28.50 -31.68
N CYS A 19 6.15 27.93 -31.17
CA CYS A 19 4.92 27.78 -31.92
C CYS A 19 4.20 29.13 -31.97
N ALA A 20 4.30 29.77 -33.13
CA ALA A 20 3.46 30.92 -33.48
C ALA A 20 2.01 30.45 -33.60
N CYS A 21 1.16 30.89 -32.68
CA CYS A 21 -0.29 30.73 -32.79
C CYS A 21 -0.80 31.65 -33.89
N VAL A 22 -1.08 31.09 -35.04
CA VAL A 22 -1.92 31.72 -36.07
C VAL A 22 -3.36 31.65 -35.56
N GLN A 23 -3.88 32.77 -35.06
CA GLN A 23 -5.29 32.93 -34.77
C GLN A 23 -6.05 33.06 -36.08
N SER A 24 -6.79 32.06 -36.47
CA SER A 24 -7.82 32.15 -37.49
C SER A 24 -9.04 32.87 -36.88
N PRO A 25 -9.50 33.99 -37.44
CA PRO A 25 -10.78 34.55 -37.05
C PRO A 25 -11.87 33.76 -37.77
N ASP A 26 -12.94 33.44 -37.05
CA ASP A 26 -14.17 32.83 -37.52
C ASP A 26 -14.26 31.28 -37.41
N ALA A 27 -14.14 30.80 -36.17
CA ALA A 27 -14.77 29.53 -35.82
C ALA A 27 -15.80 29.84 -34.70
N ALA A 28 -17.09 29.67 -35.03
CA ALA A 28 -18.17 29.75 -34.05
C ALA A 28 -17.82 28.87 -32.85
N ALA A 29 -17.83 29.46 -31.65
CA ALA A 29 -17.50 28.77 -30.42
C ALA A 29 -18.37 27.51 -30.31
N PRO A 30 -17.78 26.32 -30.16
CA PRO A 30 -18.57 25.13 -29.86
C PRO A 30 -19.33 25.34 -28.56
N ALA A 31 -20.64 25.06 -28.60
CA ALA A 31 -21.50 25.16 -27.43
C ALA A 31 -20.83 24.39 -26.27
N ALA A 32 -20.73 25.05 -25.12
CA ALA A 32 -20.18 24.42 -23.92
C ALA A 32 -20.90 23.09 -23.64
N PRO A 33 -20.18 22.02 -23.34
CA PRO A 33 -20.80 20.77 -22.96
C PRO A 33 -21.72 20.99 -21.74
N PRO A 34 -22.85 20.30 -21.66
CA PRO A 34 -23.74 20.41 -20.52
C PRO A 34 -22.96 20.06 -19.23
N PRO A 35 -23.25 20.75 -18.14
CA PRO A 35 -22.59 20.44 -16.85
C PRO A 35 -22.82 18.97 -16.52
N PRO A 36 -21.81 18.29 -15.96
CA PRO A 36 -21.96 16.91 -15.49
C PRO A 36 -23.17 16.81 -14.54
N PRO A 37 -23.94 15.73 -14.59
CA PRO A 37 -25.01 15.52 -13.62
C PRO A 37 -24.46 15.68 -12.21
N GLU A 38 -25.10 16.53 -11.45
CA GLU A 38 -24.74 16.74 -10.03
C GLU A 38 -24.74 15.36 -9.35
N ALA A 39 -23.56 14.93 -8.86
CA ALA A 39 -23.43 13.64 -8.22
C ALA A 39 -24.40 13.57 -7.05
N ALA A 40 -25.28 12.57 -7.06
CA ALA A 40 -26.17 12.33 -5.93
C ALA A 40 -25.33 12.28 -4.64
N PRO A 41 -25.82 12.89 -3.54
CA PRO A 41 -25.11 12.87 -2.26
C PRO A 41 -24.76 11.42 -1.92
N ALA A 42 -23.49 11.18 -1.61
CA ALA A 42 -23.03 9.88 -1.17
C ALA A 42 -23.90 9.41 0.01
N PRO A 43 -24.35 8.15 0.03
CA PRO A 43 -25.09 7.64 1.15
C PRO A 43 -24.28 7.88 2.44
N ALA A 44 -24.97 8.36 3.47
CA ALA A 44 -24.36 8.59 4.77
C ALA A 44 -23.64 7.29 5.22
N PRO A 45 -22.43 7.37 5.79
CA PRO A 45 -21.74 6.19 6.30
C PRO A 45 -22.68 5.47 7.27
N ALA A 46 -22.82 4.15 7.05
CA ALA A 46 -23.63 3.33 7.95
C ALA A 46 -23.10 3.51 9.39
N PRO A 47 -23.98 3.54 10.40
CA PRO A 47 -23.56 3.61 11.80
C PRO A 47 -22.53 2.49 12.04
N VAL A 48 -21.37 2.87 12.55
CA VAL A 48 -20.40 1.89 13.02
C VAL A 48 -21.08 1.13 14.15
N ALA A 49 -21.27 -0.17 13.98
CA ALA A 49 -21.85 -1.02 15.01
C ALA A 49 -21.03 -0.84 16.29
N GLU A 50 -21.71 -0.48 17.39
CA GLU A 50 -21.06 -0.47 18.70
C GLU A 50 -20.61 -1.90 19.05
N PRO A 51 -19.41 -2.08 19.64
CA PRO A 51 -18.93 -3.40 20.00
C PRO A 51 -19.91 -4.10 20.93
N THR A 52 -20.27 -5.32 20.56
CA THR A 52 -21.18 -6.16 21.36
C THR A 52 -20.45 -6.57 22.65
N PRO A 53 -21.13 -6.59 23.81
CA PRO A 53 -20.57 -7.15 25.03
C PRO A 53 -20.10 -8.59 24.80
N GLY A 54 -18.79 -8.83 24.83
CA GLY A 54 -18.17 -10.10 24.46
C GLY A 54 -17.15 -9.98 23.31
N ASP A 55 -17.17 -8.89 22.55
CA ASP A 55 -16.15 -8.62 21.55
C ASP A 55 -14.80 -8.46 22.23
N GLN A 56 -13.87 -9.34 21.89
CA GLN A 56 -12.54 -9.31 22.46
C GLN A 56 -11.67 -8.35 21.62
N TRP A 57 -11.52 -7.12 22.11
CA TRP A 57 -10.60 -6.17 21.52
C TRP A 57 -9.15 -6.60 21.76
N VAL A 58 -8.43 -6.87 20.69
CA VAL A 58 -7.00 -7.18 20.75
C VAL A 58 -6.20 -6.02 20.19
N SER A 59 -5.26 -5.51 20.98
CA SER A 59 -4.32 -4.52 20.47
C SER A 59 -3.44 -5.15 19.41
N ILE A 60 -3.47 -4.60 18.21
CA ILE A 60 -2.67 -5.09 17.07
C ILE A 60 -1.16 -5.09 17.37
N ARG A 61 -0.71 -4.20 18.24
CA ARG A 61 0.70 -4.10 18.63
C ARG A 61 1.09 -5.13 19.68
N GLU A 62 0.11 -5.60 20.45
CA GLU A 62 0.31 -6.49 21.60
C GLU A 62 -0.08 -7.94 21.28
N ALA A 63 -0.76 -8.16 20.15
CA ALA A 63 -1.08 -9.52 19.71
C ALA A 63 0.19 -10.33 19.54
N THR A 64 0.26 -11.47 20.26
CA THR A 64 1.39 -12.38 20.20
C THR A 64 1.32 -13.30 18.98
N CYS A 65 2.43 -13.93 18.66
CA CYS A 65 2.53 -14.97 17.66
C CYS A 65 1.61 -16.15 17.97
N GLU A 66 1.56 -16.59 19.25
CA GLU A 66 0.64 -17.64 19.71
C GLU A 66 -0.80 -17.29 19.33
N ARG A 67 -1.24 -16.07 19.64
CA ARG A 67 -2.59 -15.60 19.35
C ARG A 67 -2.90 -15.56 17.85
N LEU A 68 -1.90 -15.22 17.03
CA LEU A 68 -2.04 -15.24 15.57
C LEU A 68 -2.27 -16.68 15.06
N LEU A 69 -1.52 -17.64 15.59
CA LEU A 69 -1.62 -19.05 15.18
C LEU A 69 -2.92 -19.73 15.61
N GLU A 70 -3.56 -19.24 16.69
CA GLU A 70 -4.86 -19.72 17.15
C GLU A 70 -6.05 -19.26 16.29
N LEU A 71 -5.87 -18.28 15.43
CA LEU A 71 -6.91 -17.78 14.55
C LEU A 71 -7.35 -18.86 13.55
N SER A 72 -8.62 -18.81 13.13
CA SER A 72 -9.07 -19.57 11.98
C SER A 72 -8.25 -19.22 10.73
N PRO A 73 -8.16 -20.10 9.72
CA PRO A 73 -7.42 -19.81 8.49
C PRO A 73 -7.87 -18.49 7.83
N ASP A 74 -9.17 -18.23 7.79
CA ASP A 74 -9.73 -17.02 7.17
C ASP A 74 -9.36 -15.75 7.97
N ASP A 75 -9.48 -15.81 9.31
CA ASP A 75 -9.11 -14.70 10.18
C ASP A 75 -7.61 -14.42 10.14
N ARG A 76 -6.80 -15.47 10.03
CA ARG A 76 -5.36 -15.37 9.90
C ARG A 76 -4.95 -14.73 8.58
N ALA A 77 -5.59 -15.11 7.46
CA ALA A 77 -5.38 -14.47 6.18
C ALA A 77 -5.75 -12.97 6.23
N ALA A 78 -6.87 -12.63 6.87
CA ALA A 78 -7.27 -11.22 7.08
C ALA A 78 -6.25 -10.47 7.96
N ALA A 79 -5.77 -11.08 9.05
CA ALA A 79 -4.72 -10.51 9.89
C ALA A 79 -3.41 -10.32 9.12
N SER A 80 -3.03 -11.27 8.27
CA SER A 80 -1.83 -11.22 7.44
C SER A 80 -1.87 -10.05 6.47
N LEU A 81 -3.01 -9.86 5.80
CA LEU A 81 -3.23 -8.71 4.91
C LEU A 81 -3.13 -7.38 5.67
N PHE A 82 -3.76 -7.33 6.85
CA PHE A 82 -3.70 -6.15 7.71
C PHE A 82 -2.26 -5.82 8.14
N TYR A 83 -1.52 -6.78 8.69
CA TYR A 83 -0.15 -6.57 9.13
C TYR A 83 0.78 -6.20 7.97
N THR A 84 0.57 -6.79 6.80
CA THR A 84 1.31 -6.44 5.58
C THR A 84 1.11 -4.98 5.20
N GLY A 85 -0.14 -4.51 5.17
CA GLY A 85 -0.47 -3.11 4.92
C GLY A 85 0.11 -2.17 5.98
N TYR A 86 0.01 -2.56 7.25
CA TYR A 86 0.60 -1.81 8.36
C TYR A 86 2.12 -1.66 8.22
N GLN A 87 2.83 -2.72 7.87
CA GLN A 87 4.28 -2.64 7.64
C GLN A 87 4.62 -1.81 6.40
N ALA A 88 3.87 -1.95 5.31
CA ALA A 88 4.04 -1.12 4.12
C ALA A 88 3.96 0.38 4.46
N ALA A 89 2.94 0.77 5.20
CA ALA A 89 2.76 2.15 5.67
C ALA A 89 3.95 2.61 6.55
N ARG A 90 4.42 1.78 7.46
CA ARG A 90 5.58 2.08 8.33
C ARG A 90 6.88 2.25 7.56
N PHE A 91 7.05 1.54 6.46
CA PHE A 91 8.21 1.65 5.58
C PHE A 91 8.05 2.71 4.49
N GLY A 92 6.95 3.48 4.52
CA GLY A 92 6.66 4.54 3.54
C GLY A 92 6.38 3.99 2.13
N SER A 93 6.03 2.73 2.00
CA SER A 93 5.68 2.12 0.72
C SER A 93 4.28 2.57 0.30
N ARG A 94 4.15 2.94 -0.97
CA ARG A 94 2.85 3.31 -1.57
C ARG A 94 2.20 2.16 -2.33
N ALA A 95 2.90 1.04 -2.44
CA ALA A 95 2.43 -0.15 -3.14
C ALA A 95 2.98 -1.41 -2.45
N ILE A 96 2.24 -2.49 -2.53
CA ILE A 96 2.65 -3.82 -2.08
C ILE A 96 2.50 -4.80 -3.24
N ASN A 97 3.38 -5.80 -3.29
CA ASN A 97 3.22 -6.91 -4.22
C ASN A 97 2.20 -7.90 -3.64
N VAL A 98 0.97 -7.82 -4.12
CA VAL A 98 -0.12 -8.69 -3.64
C VAL A 98 0.20 -10.18 -3.86
N ALA A 99 0.88 -10.52 -4.96
CA ALA A 99 1.26 -11.91 -5.26
C ALA A 99 2.27 -12.50 -4.25
N ALA A 100 2.99 -11.66 -3.51
CA ALA A 100 3.95 -12.09 -2.50
C ALA A 100 3.35 -12.14 -1.07
N ILE A 101 2.06 -11.82 -0.89
CA ILE A 101 1.40 -11.89 0.43
C ILE A 101 1.40 -13.31 1.00
N PRO A 102 1.07 -14.37 0.23
CA PRO A 102 1.12 -15.74 0.75
C PRO A 102 2.52 -16.15 1.25
N ASP A 103 3.57 -15.72 0.56
CA ASP A 103 4.95 -16.00 0.99
C ASP A 103 5.28 -15.30 2.30
N ALA A 104 4.80 -14.06 2.46
CA ALA A 104 4.97 -13.29 3.69
C ALA A 104 4.19 -13.91 4.86
N GLU A 105 3.00 -14.42 4.61
CA GLU A 105 2.19 -15.15 5.58
C GLU A 105 2.90 -16.42 6.05
N GLN A 106 3.31 -17.27 5.12
CA GLN A 106 4.04 -18.50 5.42
C GLN A 106 5.32 -18.22 6.23
N TRP A 107 6.05 -17.17 5.86
CA TRP A 107 7.23 -16.77 6.59
C TRP A 107 6.89 -16.33 8.02
N ALA A 108 5.82 -15.53 8.19
CA ALA A 108 5.38 -15.06 9.50
C ALA A 108 4.89 -16.21 10.38
N GLU A 109 4.17 -17.19 9.83
CA GLU A 109 3.73 -18.40 10.53
C GLU A 109 4.93 -19.24 11.00
N SER A 110 5.93 -19.44 10.14
CA SER A 110 7.15 -20.16 10.50
C SER A 110 7.88 -19.46 11.65
N TYR A 111 8.04 -18.13 11.57
CA TYR A 111 8.63 -17.35 12.65
C TYR A 111 7.83 -17.45 13.94
N CYS A 112 6.49 -17.36 13.85
CA CYS A 112 5.60 -17.41 15.00
C CYS A 112 5.61 -18.79 15.68
N SER A 113 5.77 -19.87 14.93
CA SER A 113 5.88 -21.22 15.52
C SER A 113 7.13 -21.39 16.38
N GLU A 114 8.20 -20.69 16.04
CA GLU A 114 9.47 -20.71 16.79
C GLU A 114 9.48 -19.68 17.94
N HIS A 115 8.62 -18.65 17.86
CA HIS A 115 8.64 -17.50 18.78
C HIS A 115 7.23 -17.12 19.27
N PRO A 116 6.51 -18.01 19.99
CA PRO A 116 5.11 -17.79 20.35
C PRO A 116 4.86 -16.52 21.18
N ASP A 117 5.80 -16.14 22.04
CA ASP A 117 5.67 -14.98 22.93
C ASP A 117 5.98 -13.64 22.24
N ARG A 118 6.49 -13.68 21.02
CA ARG A 118 6.85 -12.45 20.31
C ARG A 118 5.62 -11.77 19.71
N PRO A 119 5.65 -10.43 19.55
CA PRO A 119 4.57 -9.73 18.86
C PRO A 119 4.43 -10.19 17.42
N ALA A 120 3.21 -10.53 16.98
CA ALA A 120 2.91 -10.88 15.60
C ALA A 120 3.36 -9.79 14.61
N ALA A 121 3.24 -8.51 15.00
CA ALA A 121 3.73 -7.39 14.20
C ALA A 121 5.23 -7.45 13.90
N GLU A 122 6.03 -8.11 14.74
CA GLU A 122 7.46 -8.32 14.49
C GLU A 122 7.68 -9.37 13.41
N ALA A 123 6.94 -10.49 13.45
CA ALA A 123 7.00 -11.51 12.41
C ALA A 123 6.72 -10.91 11.03
N PHE A 124 5.64 -10.14 10.90
CA PHE A 124 5.30 -9.47 9.65
C PHE A 124 6.29 -8.36 9.26
N ARG A 125 6.94 -7.70 10.21
CA ARG A 125 8.00 -6.75 9.90
C ARG A 125 9.18 -7.43 9.22
N GLN A 126 9.55 -8.61 9.67
CA GLN A 126 10.64 -9.38 9.08
C GLN A 126 10.23 -9.97 7.73
N ALA A 127 9.03 -10.58 7.67
CA ALA A 127 8.44 -11.08 6.43
C ALA A 127 8.42 -9.99 5.34
N TYR A 128 7.95 -8.78 5.67
CA TYR A 128 7.90 -7.65 4.75
C TYR A 128 9.28 -7.30 4.18
N ARG A 129 10.31 -7.32 5.00
CA ARG A 129 11.68 -7.02 4.55
C ARG A 129 12.22 -8.05 3.59
N GLN A 130 11.83 -9.31 3.76
CA GLN A 130 12.37 -10.43 2.98
C GLN A 130 11.60 -10.67 1.68
N THR A 131 10.28 -10.51 1.70
CA THR A 131 9.41 -10.94 0.60
C THR A 131 8.80 -9.77 -0.17
N LEU A 132 8.45 -8.68 0.50
CA LEU A 132 7.59 -7.63 -0.05
C LEU A 132 8.35 -6.33 -0.38
N ARG A 133 9.54 -6.14 0.16
CA ARG A 133 10.37 -4.97 -0.09
C ARG A 133 11.27 -5.22 -1.29
N ARG A 134 10.80 -4.82 -2.45
CA ARG A 134 11.59 -4.75 -3.68
C ARG A 134 11.55 -3.35 -4.27
#